data_40b13371e68c9a6eb83d14655bab1b41
#
_entry.id   40b13371e68c9a6eb83d14655bab1b41
#
_cell.length_a   1.000
_cell.length_b   1.000
_cell.length_c   1.000
_cell.angle_alpha   90.00
_cell.angle_beta   90.00
_cell.angle_gamma   90.00
#
_symmetry.space_group_name_H-M   'P 1'
#
loop_
_entity.id
_entity.type
_entity.pdbx_description
1 polymer ?
#
loop_
_entity_poly.entity_id
_entity_poly.type
_entity_poly.pdbx_seq_one_letter_code
_entity_poly.pdbx_strand_id
1 'polypeptide(L)'
;MLIRCISGSAPPPPPPPPPGEADLVINEVDYDQVGADGDGFVEIANIGDTAADLSGIALVFVDGSDSQEYDREALSGSLAAGGYLVVAVDAQNGAPDGLALVDTADGTLLDALSYEGAITAAVVDGTTHSLVEGTALAASVADSNTVAGSLSRIPDGRDTNDTAADWVFTTTLTRGAANVATQAP
;
A
#
# COMPACT_ATOMS: atom_id res chain seq x y z
N MET A 1 19.40 8.85 -69.89
CA MET A 1 19.50 9.24 -68.51
C MET A 1 18.44 8.41 -67.74
N LEU A 2 18.87 7.30 -67.12
CA LEU A 2 17.94 6.41 -66.40
C LEU A 2 17.88 6.88 -64.93
N ILE A 3 16.69 7.26 -64.47
CA ILE A 3 16.42 7.56 -63.05
C ILE A 3 16.12 6.23 -62.38
N ARG A 4 17.01 5.81 -61.46
CA ARG A 4 16.76 4.68 -60.56
C ARG A 4 15.84 5.15 -59.42
N CYS A 5 14.61 4.62 -59.38
CA CYS A 5 13.77 4.72 -58.20
C CYS A 5 14.35 3.81 -57.09
N ILE A 6 14.85 4.39 -56.04
CA ILE A 6 15.19 3.68 -54.80
C ILE A 6 13.89 3.49 -54.01
N SER A 7 13.38 2.26 -54.00
CA SER A 7 12.27 1.89 -53.09
C SER A 7 12.83 1.85 -51.66
N GLY A 8 12.63 2.94 -50.89
CA GLY A 8 12.88 2.93 -49.47
C GLY A 8 11.84 2.06 -48.76
N SER A 9 12.24 0.93 -48.17
CA SER A 9 11.37 0.22 -47.27
C SER A 9 11.01 1.14 -46.10
N ALA A 10 9.73 1.17 -45.72
CA ALA A 10 9.32 1.86 -44.48
C ALA A 10 10.07 1.26 -43.27
N PRO A 11 10.45 2.08 -42.26
CA PRO A 11 11.05 1.56 -41.06
C PRO A 11 10.10 0.54 -40.40
N PRO A 12 10.63 -0.49 -39.71
CA PRO A 12 9.81 -1.44 -38.98
C PRO A 12 8.98 -0.68 -37.91
N PRO A 13 7.77 -1.17 -37.62
CA PRO A 13 6.97 -0.59 -36.53
C PRO A 13 7.76 -0.65 -35.20
N PRO A 14 7.56 0.30 -34.28
CA PRO A 14 8.19 0.24 -32.98
C PRO A 14 7.81 -1.07 -32.25
N PRO A 15 8.69 -1.64 -31.42
CA PRO A 15 8.36 -2.81 -30.63
C PRO A 15 7.14 -2.50 -29.74
N PRO A 16 6.30 -3.49 -29.42
CA PRO A 16 5.21 -3.33 -28.48
C PRO A 16 5.80 -2.86 -27.13
N PRO A 17 5.05 -2.06 -26.34
CA PRO A 17 5.47 -1.71 -24.99
C PRO A 17 5.72 -2.98 -24.18
N PRO A 18 6.63 -2.95 -23.20
CA PRO A 18 6.83 -4.08 -22.30
C PRO A 18 5.49 -4.46 -21.64
N PRO A 19 5.29 -5.74 -21.27
CA PRO A 19 4.15 -6.12 -20.46
C PRO A 19 4.11 -5.23 -19.21
N GLY A 20 2.93 -4.79 -18.84
CA GLY A 20 2.74 -4.06 -17.60
C GLY A 20 3.07 -4.92 -16.38
N GLU A 21 3.28 -4.28 -15.25
CA GLU A 21 3.57 -4.93 -13.99
C GLU A 21 2.40 -4.72 -13.02
N ALA A 22 2.17 -5.69 -12.12
CA ALA A 22 1.33 -5.51 -10.97
C ALA A 22 2.13 -4.72 -9.92
N ASP A 23 1.45 -3.84 -9.20
CA ASP A 23 2.05 -3.02 -8.16
C ASP A 23 1.06 -2.91 -7.00
N LEU A 24 1.43 -3.46 -5.85
CA LEU A 24 0.56 -3.60 -4.69
C LEU A 24 0.99 -2.62 -3.60
N VAL A 25 0.05 -1.79 -3.15
CA VAL A 25 0.28 -0.84 -2.06
C VAL A 25 -0.79 -0.98 -0.98
N ILE A 26 -0.43 -0.72 0.28
CA ILE A 26 -1.37 -0.48 1.38
C ILE A 26 -2.01 0.88 1.10
N ASN A 27 -3.34 0.95 0.98
CA ASN A 27 -4.04 2.13 0.47
C ASN A 27 -4.88 2.87 1.51
N GLU A 28 -5.55 2.12 2.41
CA GLU A 28 -6.38 2.68 3.50
C GLU A 28 -6.27 1.78 4.73
N VAL A 29 -6.23 2.40 5.92
CA VAL A 29 -6.15 1.69 7.21
C VAL A 29 -7.06 2.37 8.22
N ASP A 30 -8.01 1.61 8.78
CA ASP A 30 -8.86 1.98 9.92
C ASP A 30 -8.50 1.06 11.08
N TYR A 31 -7.77 1.58 12.09
CA TYR A 31 -7.23 0.78 13.19
C TYR A 31 -7.72 1.24 14.57
N ASP A 32 -8.46 2.38 14.67
CA ASP A 32 -8.93 2.93 15.96
C ASP A 32 -10.36 3.49 15.80
N GLN A 33 -11.35 2.59 15.77
CA GLN A 33 -12.72 2.94 15.49
C GLN A 33 -13.40 3.64 16.67
N VAL A 34 -14.37 4.52 16.37
CA VAL A 34 -15.17 5.19 17.40
C VAL A 34 -15.97 4.19 18.22
N GLY A 35 -15.62 4.04 19.48
CA GLY A 35 -16.34 3.19 20.44
C GLY A 35 -15.60 1.89 20.73
N ALA A 36 -16.07 0.77 20.24
CA ALA A 36 -15.40 -0.52 20.40
C ALA A 36 -14.71 -0.88 19.07
N ASP A 37 -13.42 -1.18 19.14
CA ASP A 37 -12.69 -1.72 18.01
C ASP A 37 -13.23 -3.10 17.63
N GLY A 38 -13.21 -3.44 16.37
CA GLY A 38 -13.70 -4.73 15.88
C GLY A 38 -14.26 -4.68 14.46
N ASP A 39 -14.24 -3.52 13.82
CA ASP A 39 -14.67 -3.32 12.41
C ASP A 39 -13.52 -2.73 11.57
N GLY A 40 -12.28 -2.83 12.09
CA GLY A 40 -11.06 -2.36 11.45
C GLY A 40 -10.75 -3.07 10.14
N PHE A 41 -9.95 -2.43 9.32
CA PHE A 41 -9.52 -3.02 8.07
C PHE A 41 -8.20 -2.41 7.57
N VAL A 42 -7.53 -3.18 6.72
CA VAL A 42 -6.48 -2.70 5.84
C VAL A 42 -6.94 -2.93 4.40
N GLU A 43 -6.84 -1.92 3.58
CA GLU A 43 -7.08 -2.03 2.15
C GLU A 43 -5.77 -2.06 1.38
N ILE A 44 -5.68 -2.97 0.43
CA ILE A 44 -4.58 -3.10 -0.52
C ILE A 44 -5.09 -2.73 -1.90
N ALA A 45 -4.42 -1.81 -2.59
CA ALA A 45 -4.70 -1.45 -3.97
C ALA A 45 -3.66 -2.06 -4.92
N ASN A 46 -4.10 -2.47 -6.11
CA ASN A 46 -3.20 -2.77 -7.22
C ASN A 46 -3.14 -1.55 -8.13
N ILE A 47 -2.11 -0.74 -7.97
CA ILE A 47 -1.88 0.48 -8.76
C ILE A 47 -1.17 0.21 -10.10
N GLY A 48 -0.76 -1.05 -10.33
CA GLY A 48 -0.18 -1.51 -11.59
C GLY A 48 -1.20 -1.63 -12.72
N ASP A 49 -0.74 -1.98 -13.89
CA ASP A 49 -1.56 -2.09 -15.10
C ASP A 49 -1.88 -3.54 -15.52
N THR A 50 -1.48 -4.52 -14.70
CA THR A 50 -1.84 -5.94 -14.82
C THR A 50 -2.42 -6.49 -13.53
N ALA A 51 -3.13 -7.63 -13.61
CA ALA A 51 -3.61 -8.31 -12.41
C ALA A 51 -2.44 -8.88 -11.60
N ALA A 52 -2.48 -8.69 -10.28
CA ALA A 52 -1.56 -9.30 -9.32
C ALA A 52 -2.03 -10.70 -8.93
N ASP A 53 -1.12 -11.65 -8.85
CA ASP A 53 -1.32 -12.92 -8.12
C ASP A 53 -0.97 -12.68 -6.66
N LEU A 54 -1.91 -12.90 -5.76
CA LEU A 54 -1.73 -12.68 -4.33
C LEU A 54 -1.17 -13.91 -3.59
N SER A 55 -0.98 -15.03 -4.29
CA SER A 55 -0.38 -16.23 -3.69
C SER A 55 1.07 -15.96 -3.30
N GLY A 56 1.39 -16.15 -2.03
CA GLY A 56 2.72 -15.86 -1.50
C GLY A 56 2.90 -14.41 -1.03
N ILE A 57 1.86 -13.58 -1.11
CA ILE A 57 1.88 -12.24 -0.50
C ILE A 57 1.25 -12.32 0.90
N ALA A 58 1.84 -11.62 1.85
CA ALA A 58 1.29 -11.50 3.20
C ALA A 58 1.25 -10.02 3.66
N LEU A 59 0.17 -9.67 4.34
CA LEU A 59 0.08 -8.47 5.14
C LEU A 59 0.53 -8.82 6.56
N VAL A 60 1.58 -8.15 7.04
CA VAL A 60 2.23 -8.41 8.32
C VAL A 60 2.02 -7.23 9.26
N PHE A 61 1.72 -7.51 10.50
CA PHE A 61 1.49 -6.53 11.56
C PHE A 61 2.65 -6.52 12.53
N VAL A 62 3.19 -5.34 12.83
CA VAL A 62 4.40 -5.15 13.65
C VAL A 62 4.09 -4.28 14.86
N ASP A 63 4.36 -4.81 16.07
CA ASP A 63 4.34 -4.06 17.31
C ASP A 63 5.63 -3.21 17.41
N GLY A 64 5.48 -1.91 17.47
CA GLY A 64 6.62 -1.00 17.55
C GLY A 64 7.30 -0.96 18.92
N SER A 65 6.68 -1.53 19.96
CA SER A 65 7.30 -1.60 21.30
C SER A 65 8.55 -2.49 21.33
N ASP A 66 8.58 -3.52 20.47
CA ASP A 66 9.72 -4.42 20.32
C ASP A 66 10.18 -4.62 18.87
N SER A 67 9.46 -4.00 17.92
CA SER A 67 9.71 -4.09 16.46
C SER A 67 9.59 -5.52 15.92
N GLN A 68 8.73 -6.34 16.53
CA GLN A 68 8.47 -7.70 16.10
C GLN A 68 7.10 -7.84 15.43
N GLU A 69 7.01 -8.79 14.51
CA GLU A 69 5.75 -9.25 13.98
C GLU A 69 4.90 -9.86 15.09
N TYR A 70 3.62 -9.43 15.20
CA TYR A 70 2.67 -10.00 16.15
C TYR A 70 1.51 -10.74 15.48
N ASP A 71 1.22 -10.43 14.22
CA ASP A 71 0.16 -11.08 13.44
C ASP A 71 0.45 -11.02 11.95
N ARG A 72 -0.27 -11.84 11.17
CA ARG A 72 -0.07 -11.97 9.71
C ARG A 72 -1.32 -12.50 9.02
N GLU A 73 -1.67 -11.88 7.90
CA GLU A 73 -2.70 -12.34 6.99
C GLU A 73 -2.10 -12.78 5.65
N ALA A 74 -2.17 -14.08 5.35
CA ALA A 74 -1.74 -14.61 4.05
C ALA A 74 -2.80 -14.30 3.00
N LEU A 75 -2.42 -13.56 1.96
CA LEU A 75 -3.31 -13.20 0.88
C LEU A 75 -3.45 -14.35 -0.13
N SER A 76 -4.51 -14.32 -0.93
CA SER A 76 -4.75 -15.34 -1.94
C SER A 76 -5.64 -14.85 -3.06
N GLY A 77 -5.60 -15.56 -4.19
CA GLY A 77 -6.39 -15.21 -5.37
C GLY A 77 -5.69 -14.22 -6.27
N SER A 78 -6.45 -13.36 -6.95
CA SER A 78 -5.92 -12.38 -7.89
C SER A 78 -6.62 -11.05 -7.72
N LEU A 79 -5.86 -9.96 -7.72
CA LEU A 79 -6.35 -8.60 -7.66
C LEU A 79 -6.15 -7.92 -9.02
N ALA A 80 -7.26 -7.55 -9.66
CA ALA A 80 -7.19 -6.89 -10.98
C ALA A 80 -6.46 -5.55 -10.92
N ALA A 81 -5.91 -5.10 -12.04
CA ALA A 81 -5.39 -3.74 -12.18
C ALA A 81 -6.43 -2.70 -11.79
N GLY A 82 -6.05 -1.74 -10.96
CA GLY A 82 -6.95 -0.73 -10.38
C GLY A 82 -7.99 -1.29 -9.38
N GLY A 83 -7.82 -2.54 -8.93
CA GLY A 83 -8.71 -3.19 -7.95
C GLY A 83 -8.26 -2.94 -6.51
N TYR A 84 -9.20 -3.17 -5.57
CA TYR A 84 -9.00 -3.05 -4.13
C TYR A 84 -9.32 -4.36 -3.43
N LEU A 85 -8.50 -4.75 -2.46
CA LEU A 85 -8.71 -5.87 -1.56
C LEU A 85 -8.84 -5.34 -0.13
N VAL A 86 -9.97 -5.59 0.49
CA VAL A 86 -10.19 -5.26 1.90
C VAL A 86 -9.89 -6.48 2.76
N VAL A 87 -8.95 -6.33 3.68
CA VAL A 87 -8.61 -7.31 4.71
C VAL A 87 -9.23 -6.83 6.02
N ALA A 88 -10.25 -7.55 6.51
CA ALA A 88 -10.91 -7.23 7.76
C ALA A 88 -10.01 -7.70 8.92
N VAL A 89 -9.41 -6.78 9.65
CA VAL A 89 -8.45 -7.02 10.72
C VAL A 89 -8.60 -5.95 11.80
N ASP A 90 -8.21 -6.31 13.01
CA ASP A 90 -8.12 -5.39 14.14
C ASP A 90 -6.63 -5.13 14.39
N ALA A 91 -6.09 -4.12 13.68
CA ALA A 91 -4.69 -3.73 13.84
C ALA A 91 -4.52 -2.97 15.17
N GLN A 92 -3.37 -3.15 15.84
CA GLN A 92 -3.08 -2.46 17.10
C GLN A 92 -3.10 -0.95 16.92
N ASN A 93 -3.56 -0.25 17.96
CA ASN A 93 -3.60 1.21 18.07
C ASN A 93 -2.60 1.74 19.12
N GLY A 94 -1.54 0.99 19.38
CA GLY A 94 -0.41 1.43 20.21
C GLY A 94 0.50 2.40 19.44
N ALA A 95 1.41 3.09 20.14
CA ALA A 95 2.34 4.03 19.53
C ALA A 95 3.80 3.61 19.77
N PRO A 96 4.58 3.31 18.71
CA PRO A 96 4.20 3.16 17.29
C PRO A 96 3.74 1.76 16.95
N ASP A 97 2.98 1.61 15.86
CA ASP A 97 2.68 0.32 15.23
C ASP A 97 2.88 0.40 13.71
N GLY A 98 2.86 -0.74 13.03
CA GLY A 98 3.14 -0.74 11.61
C GLY A 98 2.64 -1.95 10.83
N LEU A 99 2.61 -1.76 9.53
CA LEU A 99 2.19 -2.74 8.54
C LEU A 99 3.30 -2.95 7.52
N ALA A 100 3.46 -4.17 7.06
CA ALA A 100 4.32 -4.53 5.94
C ALA A 100 3.57 -5.42 4.95
N LEU A 101 3.64 -5.13 3.68
CA LEU A 101 3.21 -6.01 2.61
C LEU A 101 4.44 -6.70 2.05
N VAL A 102 4.51 -8.04 2.14
CA VAL A 102 5.72 -8.78 1.82
C VAL A 102 5.46 -9.92 0.84
N ASP A 103 6.41 -10.16 -0.07
CA ASP A 103 6.51 -11.42 -0.81
C ASP A 103 7.20 -12.45 0.10
N THR A 104 6.47 -13.51 0.46
CA THR A 104 6.96 -14.54 1.39
C THR A 104 7.95 -15.51 0.74
N ALA A 105 8.11 -15.49 -0.59
CA ALA A 105 9.03 -16.38 -1.30
C ALA A 105 10.50 -15.99 -1.06
N ASP A 106 10.77 -14.70 -0.95
CA ASP A 106 12.13 -14.17 -0.77
C ASP A 106 12.25 -13.11 0.33
N GLY A 107 11.14 -12.72 0.97
CA GLY A 107 11.10 -11.71 2.02
C GLY A 107 11.19 -10.27 1.49
N THR A 108 10.88 -10.06 0.20
CA THR A 108 10.87 -8.70 -0.37
C THR A 108 9.74 -7.88 0.25
N LEU A 109 10.07 -6.71 0.79
CA LEU A 109 9.09 -5.70 1.20
C LEU A 109 8.52 -5.03 -0.04
N LEU A 110 7.21 -5.12 -0.23
CA LEU A 110 6.49 -4.51 -1.35
C LEU A 110 6.03 -3.10 -1.01
N ASP A 111 5.49 -2.92 0.20
CA ASP A 111 5.02 -1.63 0.72
C ASP A 111 4.98 -1.67 2.25
N ALA A 112 5.00 -0.50 2.90
CA ALA A 112 4.97 -0.40 4.35
C ALA A 112 4.33 0.88 4.85
N LEU A 113 3.78 0.80 6.07
CA LEU A 113 3.30 1.95 6.81
C LEU A 113 3.71 1.81 8.28
N SER A 114 4.36 2.84 8.83
CA SER A 114 4.48 3.01 10.28
C SER A 114 3.65 4.21 10.72
N TYR A 115 2.74 4.00 11.68
CA TYR A 115 1.84 5.02 12.17
C TYR A 115 2.07 5.29 13.66
N GLU A 116 1.69 6.49 14.11
CA GLU A 116 1.88 7.00 15.48
C GLU A 116 3.34 7.03 15.98
N GLY A 117 4.28 6.86 15.06
CA GLY A 117 5.71 6.88 15.30
C GLY A 117 6.47 6.15 14.20
N ALA A 118 7.77 5.98 14.36
CA ALA A 118 8.65 5.43 13.34
C ALA A 118 9.19 4.06 13.76
N ILE A 119 8.90 3.02 12.99
CA ILE A 119 9.52 1.69 13.10
C ILE A 119 10.54 1.55 11.97
N THR A 120 11.82 1.67 12.28
CA THR A 120 12.90 1.65 11.28
C THR A 120 13.68 0.34 11.25
N ALA A 121 13.31 -0.63 12.09
CA ALA A 121 14.00 -1.90 12.23
C ALA A 121 13.03 -3.05 12.58
N ALA A 122 11.89 -3.12 11.90
CA ALA A 122 10.94 -4.21 12.04
C ALA A 122 11.58 -5.54 11.63
N VAL A 123 11.34 -6.59 12.40
CA VAL A 123 11.80 -7.94 12.06
C VAL A 123 10.64 -8.75 11.53
N VAL A 124 10.67 -9.05 10.21
CA VAL A 124 9.69 -9.86 9.50
C VAL A 124 10.42 -11.04 8.87
N ASP A 125 9.98 -12.26 9.15
CA ASP A 125 10.61 -13.50 8.67
C ASP A 125 12.13 -13.57 8.92
N GLY A 126 12.61 -12.94 10.01
CA GLY A 126 14.03 -12.87 10.35
C GLY A 126 14.83 -11.84 9.56
N THR A 127 14.18 -11.08 8.68
CA THR A 127 14.79 -9.98 7.93
C THR A 127 14.38 -8.64 8.58
N THR A 128 15.32 -7.69 8.62
CA THR A 128 15.05 -6.36 9.17
C THR A 128 14.64 -5.40 8.07
N HIS A 129 13.48 -4.76 8.24
CA HIS A 129 12.92 -3.77 7.32
C HIS A 129 12.67 -2.44 8.02
N SER A 130 12.78 -1.34 7.29
CA SER A 130 12.20 -0.06 7.71
C SER A 130 10.74 -0.03 7.24
N LEU A 131 9.81 0.27 8.14
CA LEU A 131 8.42 0.52 7.80
C LEU A 131 8.15 2.02 7.57
N VAL A 132 9.21 2.81 7.54
CA VAL A 132 9.18 4.23 7.16
C VAL A 132 9.79 4.35 5.77
N GLU A 133 9.00 4.87 4.86
CA GLU A 133 9.41 5.26 3.52
C GLU A 133 9.69 6.77 3.52
N GLY A 134 10.88 7.16 3.09
CA GLY A 134 11.29 8.58 3.04
C GLY A 134 11.12 9.30 4.38
N THR A 135 10.17 10.22 4.45
CA THR A 135 9.85 10.99 5.66
C THR A 135 8.76 10.28 6.47
N ALA A 136 9.00 10.06 7.75
CA ALA A 136 8.03 9.42 8.64
C ALA A 136 6.71 10.21 8.72
N LEU A 137 5.60 9.50 8.84
CA LEU A 137 4.29 10.09 9.12
C LEU A 137 4.36 10.83 10.47
N ALA A 138 3.86 12.06 10.49
CA ALA A 138 3.79 12.81 11.75
C ALA A 138 2.81 12.11 12.71
N ALA A 139 3.18 11.94 13.97
CA ALA A 139 2.33 11.29 14.98
C ALA A 139 0.96 11.99 15.20
N SER A 140 0.79 13.21 14.69
CA SER A 140 -0.50 13.91 14.69
C SER A 140 -1.40 13.50 13.52
N VAL A 141 -0.88 12.76 12.53
CA VAL A 141 -1.64 12.14 11.45
C VAL A 141 -1.88 10.70 11.87
N ALA A 142 -2.95 10.49 12.61
CA ALA A 142 -3.30 9.22 13.24
C ALA A 142 -4.80 8.99 13.09
N ASP A 143 -5.23 7.75 13.15
CA ASP A 143 -6.62 7.39 13.31
C ASP A 143 -7.13 7.79 14.70
N SER A 144 -8.43 7.68 14.99
CA SER A 144 -9.00 8.28 16.18
C SER A 144 -10.28 7.59 16.64
N ASN A 145 -10.30 7.12 17.88
CA ASN A 145 -11.50 6.59 18.53
C ASN A 145 -12.58 7.64 18.86
N THR A 146 -12.36 8.90 18.52
CA THR A 146 -13.31 10.00 18.75
C THR A 146 -13.86 10.62 17.48
N VAL A 147 -13.21 10.41 16.36
CA VAL A 147 -13.61 10.91 15.04
C VAL A 147 -13.52 9.76 14.05
N ALA A 148 -14.65 9.32 13.51
CA ALA A 148 -14.65 8.27 12.51
C ALA A 148 -13.84 8.68 11.27
N GLY A 149 -12.98 7.78 10.80
CA GLY A 149 -12.08 8.03 9.68
C GLY A 149 -11.09 6.90 9.49
N SER A 150 -10.08 7.17 8.70
CA SER A 150 -8.99 6.25 8.40
C SER A 150 -7.73 7.02 8.01
N LEU A 151 -6.58 6.36 8.06
CA LEU A 151 -5.40 6.79 7.31
C LEU A 151 -5.54 6.33 5.86
N SER A 152 -5.38 7.24 4.91
CA SER A 152 -5.57 6.95 3.48
C SER A 152 -4.48 7.60 2.64
N ARG A 153 -4.04 6.92 1.58
CA ARG A 153 -3.20 7.53 0.53
C ARG A 153 -4.05 8.51 -0.28
N ILE A 154 -3.61 9.77 -0.36
CA ILE A 154 -4.29 10.82 -1.12
C ILE A 154 -3.28 11.58 -1.99
N PRO A 155 -3.48 11.63 -3.32
CA PRO A 155 -4.52 10.94 -4.12
C PRO A 155 -4.50 9.42 -3.94
N ASP A 156 -5.64 8.78 -4.26
CA ASP A 156 -5.80 7.34 -4.22
C ASP A 156 -4.63 6.58 -4.87
N GLY A 157 -4.13 5.55 -4.19
CA GLY A 157 -3.02 4.72 -4.66
C GLY A 157 -1.69 5.45 -4.81
N ARG A 158 -1.58 6.71 -4.34
CA ARG A 158 -0.32 7.45 -4.43
C ARG A 158 0.76 6.77 -3.62
N ASP A 159 1.84 6.41 -4.31
CA ASP A 159 3.06 5.93 -3.70
C ASP A 159 4.27 6.67 -4.30
N THR A 160 4.88 7.50 -3.47
CA THR A 160 6.10 8.23 -3.83
C THR A 160 7.30 7.79 -2.99
N ASN A 161 7.16 6.70 -2.24
CA ASN A 161 8.10 6.25 -1.22
C ASN A 161 8.43 7.38 -0.20
N ASP A 162 7.42 8.17 0.16
CA ASP A 162 7.50 9.18 1.22
C ASP A 162 6.17 9.20 2.00
N THR A 163 6.15 8.50 3.13
CA THR A 163 4.96 8.29 3.94
C THR A 163 4.28 9.62 4.32
N ALA A 164 5.05 10.66 4.67
CA ALA A 164 4.48 11.96 5.02
C ALA A 164 3.85 12.71 3.84
N ALA A 165 4.26 12.39 2.60
CA ALA A 165 3.71 13.00 1.40
C ALA A 165 2.47 12.28 0.88
N ASP A 166 2.34 10.97 1.18
CA ASP A 166 1.34 10.11 0.58
C ASP A 166 0.11 9.90 1.48
N TRP A 167 0.28 9.95 2.81
CA TRP A 167 -0.75 9.60 3.78
C TRP A 167 -1.36 10.80 4.50
N VAL A 168 -2.68 10.74 4.69
CA VAL A 168 -3.44 11.71 5.48
C VAL A 168 -4.50 11.00 6.31
N PHE A 169 -4.96 11.62 7.41
CA PHE A 169 -6.21 11.21 8.05
C PHE A 169 -7.39 11.81 7.28
N THR A 170 -8.39 10.99 6.95
CA THR A 170 -9.64 11.42 6.31
C THR A 170 -10.85 10.90 7.07
N THR A 171 -11.90 11.70 7.16
CA THR A 171 -13.18 11.30 7.77
C THR A 171 -14.11 10.59 6.79
N THR A 172 -13.64 10.28 5.60
CA THR A 172 -14.38 9.54 4.57
C THR A 172 -13.75 8.17 4.39
N LEU A 173 -14.36 7.14 4.96
CA LEU A 173 -13.95 5.75 4.73
C LEU A 173 -14.38 5.32 3.32
N THR A 174 -13.46 4.69 2.60
CA THR A 174 -13.64 4.33 1.18
C THR A 174 -13.46 2.83 0.91
N ARG A 175 -13.64 2.02 1.93
CA ARG A 175 -13.47 0.56 1.94
C ARG A 175 -13.91 -0.12 0.63
N GLY A 176 -13.00 -0.68 -0.12
CA GLY A 176 -13.24 -1.36 -1.41
C GLY A 176 -13.39 -0.41 -2.60
N ALA A 177 -12.98 0.85 -2.48
CA ALA A 177 -13.09 1.86 -3.53
C ALA A 177 -11.99 2.91 -3.42
N ALA A 178 -11.82 3.72 -4.48
CA ALA A 178 -10.82 4.77 -4.54
C ALA A 178 -10.93 5.76 -3.38
N ASN A 179 -9.81 6.04 -2.73
CA ASN A 179 -9.70 7.00 -1.65
C ASN A 179 -10.10 8.42 -2.09
N VAL A 180 -10.84 9.11 -1.23
CA VAL A 180 -11.21 10.52 -1.43
C VAL A 180 -10.79 11.35 -0.23
N ALA A 181 -10.21 12.52 -0.50
CA ALA A 181 -9.92 13.47 0.57
C ALA A 181 -11.22 13.95 1.21
N THR A 182 -11.23 14.09 2.54
CA THR A 182 -12.33 14.77 3.22
C THR A 182 -12.53 16.17 2.62
N GLN A 183 -13.72 16.44 2.12
CA GLN A 183 -14.05 17.81 1.72
C GLN A 183 -14.24 18.66 2.98
N ALA A 184 -13.47 19.75 3.09
CA ALA A 184 -13.74 20.75 4.12
C ALA A 184 -15.14 21.33 3.91
N PRO A 185 -15.92 21.51 4.99
CA PRO A 185 -17.26 22.04 4.92
C PRO A 185 -17.32 23.48 4.39
#